data_83436a892cbbc2ccb6d243a9a314d4e9
#
_entry.id   83436a892cbbc2ccb6d243a9a314d4e9
#
_cell.length_a   1.000
_cell.length_b   1.000
_cell.length_c   1.000
_cell.angle_alpha   90.00
_cell.angle_beta   90.00
_cell.angle_gamma   90.00
#
_symmetry.space_group_name_H-M   'P 1'
#
loop_
_entity.id
_entity.type
_entity.pdbx_description
1 polymer ?
#
loop_
_entity_poly.entity_id
_entity_poly.type
_entity_poly.pdbx_seq_one_letter_code
_entity_poly.pdbx_strand_id
1 'polypeptide(L)'
;MTNKKQPLIDQTLQNLNDDGIDRRGFLKCMAWAGTGLVWTISGGIPVSQAFAKGNNNAGAKSGELSFVQISDSHMGFNKAANPDVVATLQAAINKINGFPNQPEFLLHTGDISHLSRPEEFDTVDQVLKSSNAKDVFFVPGEHDVLDDNGKSYLERYGKNTQGAGWYSFDKKGVHFIGLVNVMNLKAGGLGSLGGEQLEWMEKDVKHLKHSTPIVVFAHIPLWSVYPQWGWGTEDSAQALGYLKKFGSVTVLNGHIHQIMQKVEGNVSFHTAMSTAFPQPQPGKADSPGPMKVPAEQLRSVLGITDVNYIRGKHSLAIVDSPLG
;
A
#
# COMPACT_ATOMS: atom_id res chain seq x y z
N MET A 1 1.03 -8.02 -59.61
CA MET A 1 1.94 -7.63 -58.50
C MET A 1 1.11 -7.37 -57.27
N THR A 2 0.97 -8.36 -56.39
CA THR A 2 0.12 -8.32 -55.21
C THR A 2 0.98 -8.01 -54.00
N ASN A 3 0.80 -6.80 -53.49
CA ASN A 3 1.49 -6.32 -52.28
C ASN A 3 0.80 -7.00 -51.06
N LYS A 4 1.40 -8.08 -50.53
CA LYS A 4 1.03 -8.64 -49.23
C LYS A 4 1.51 -7.73 -48.15
N LYS A 5 0.56 -7.08 -47.39
CA LYS A 5 0.85 -6.43 -46.13
C LYS A 5 1.32 -7.48 -45.13
N GLN A 6 2.56 -7.39 -44.68
CA GLN A 6 3.08 -8.17 -43.56
C GLN A 6 2.31 -7.81 -42.25
N PRO A 7 2.02 -8.78 -41.37
CA PRO A 7 1.30 -8.52 -40.14
C PRO A 7 2.13 -7.70 -39.17
N LEU A 8 1.44 -6.85 -38.40
CA LEU A 8 2.01 -5.91 -37.42
C LEU A 8 2.93 -6.55 -36.34
N ILE A 9 2.94 -7.86 -36.25
CA ILE A 9 3.74 -8.61 -35.25
C ILE A 9 5.24 -8.57 -35.56
N ASP A 10 5.61 -8.42 -36.82
CA ASP A 10 7.01 -8.49 -37.26
C ASP A 10 7.82 -7.20 -37.00
N GLN A 11 7.13 -6.06 -36.75
CA GLN A 11 7.80 -4.80 -36.44
C GLN A 11 8.19 -4.64 -34.96
N THR A 12 7.63 -5.43 -34.07
CA THR A 12 7.91 -5.36 -32.63
C THR A 12 9.17 -6.15 -32.26
N LEU A 13 9.52 -7.17 -33.05
CA LEU A 13 10.68 -8.03 -32.81
C LEU A 13 12.02 -7.44 -33.28
N GLN A 14 12.00 -6.41 -34.15
CA GLN A 14 13.25 -5.79 -34.67
C GLN A 14 13.95 -4.82 -33.70
N ASN A 15 13.44 -4.63 -32.48
CA ASN A 15 14.01 -3.72 -31.47
C ASN A 15 14.55 -4.43 -30.22
N LEU A 16 14.73 -5.75 -30.27
CA LEU A 16 15.37 -6.50 -29.19
C LEU A 16 16.90 -6.31 -29.31
N ASN A 17 17.53 -5.82 -28.24
CA ASN A 17 18.97 -5.91 -28.10
C ASN A 17 19.35 -7.37 -27.80
N ASP A 18 20.63 -7.74 -27.94
CA ASP A 18 21.14 -9.11 -27.71
C ASP A 18 20.85 -9.68 -26.31
N ASP A 19 20.32 -8.88 -25.38
CA ASP A 19 19.89 -9.27 -24.03
C ASP A 19 18.41 -9.69 -23.94
N GLY A 20 17.66 -9.68 -25.03
CA GLY A 20 16.24 -10.07 -25.07
C GLY A 20 15.27 -9.06 -24.43
N ILE A 21 15.71 -7.87 -24.06
CA ILE A 21 14.88 -6.85 -23.36
C ILE A 21 14.45 -5.77 -24.35
N ASP A 22 13.15 -5.66 -24.63
CA ASP A 22 12.59 -4.54 -25.40
C ASP A 22 12.51 -3.25 -24.56
N ARG A 23 13.64 -2.54 -24.50
CA ARG A 23 13.75 -1.27 -23.78
C ARG A 23 12.91 -0.15 -24.38
N ARG A 24 12.63 -0.17 -25.68
CA ARG A 24 11.79 0.86 -26.32
C ARG A 24 10.30 0.59 -26.10
N GLY A 25 9.87 -0.66 -26.14
CA GLY A 25 8.51 -1.06 -25.75
C GLY A 25 8.23 -0.74 -24.30
N PHE A 26 9.20 -1.04 -23.42
CA PHE A 26 9.14 -0.69 -22.01
C PHE A 26 9.01 0.84 -21.78
N LEU A 27 9.84 1.66 -22.43
CA LEU A 27 9.77 3.12 -22.35
C LEU A 27 8.49 3.69 -22.96
N LYS A 28 7.93 3.09 -24.02
CA LYS A 28 6.64 3.49 -24.59
C LYS A 28 5.48 3.17 -23.64
N CYS A 29 5.49 2.01 -22.97
CA CYS A 29 4.53 1.67 -21.94
C CYS A 29 4.62 2.64 -20.75
N MET A 30 5.83 3.03 -20.34
CA MET A 30 6.04 4.03 -19.27
C MET A 30 5.58 5.44 -19.67
N ALA A 31 5.80 5.87 -20.92
CA ALA A 31 5.30 7.15 -21.43
C ALA A 31 3.76 7.17 -21.54
N TRP A 32 3.14 6.03 -21.76
CA TRP A 32 1.67 5.89 -21.80
C TRP A 32 1.06 5.91 -20.40
N ALA A 33 1.79 5.45 -19.38
CA ALA A 33 1.37 5.51 -17.98
C ALA A 33 1.49 6.90 -17.34
N GLY A 34 2.12 7.88 -18.03
CA GLY A 34 2.21 9.28 -17.57
C GLY A 34 3.10 9.52 -16.36
N THR A 35 3.79 8.49 -15.86
CA THR A 35 4.74 8.58 -14.74
C THR A 35 5.99 7.79 -15.08
N GLY A 36 7.11 8.50 -15.26
CA GLY A 36 8.43 7.88 -15.37
C GLY A 36 8.93 7.50 -13.98
N LEU A 37 8.97 6.22 -13.66
CA LEU A 37 9.71 5.71 -12.51
C LEU A 37 11.17 5.51 -12.92
N VAL A 38 12.08 6.25 -12.31
CA VAL A 38 13.52 6.02 -12.46
C VAL A 38 14.02 5.34 -11.19
N TRP A 39 14.53 4.14 -11.34
CA TRP A 39 15.19 3.42 -10.26
C TRP A 39 16.64 3.89 -10.17
N THR A 40 17.03 4.42 -9.03
CA THR A 40 18.43 4.70 -8.71
C THR A 40 18.87 3.80 -7.57
N ILE A 41 20.10 3.26 -7.68
CA ILE A 41 20.72 2.50 -6.59
C ILE A 41 21.60 3.48 -5.82
N SER A 42 21.23 3.81 -4.59
CA SER A 42 22.06 4.59 -3.68
C SER A 42 22.44 3.69 -2.49
N GLY A 43 23.72 3.43 -2.30
CA GLY A 43 24.22 2.63 -1.19
C GLY A 43 23.77 1.15 -1.18
N GLY A 44 23.45 0.57 -2.36
CA GLY A 44 23.02 -0.83 -2.48
C GLY A 44 21.53 -1.07 -2.23
N ILE A 45 20.76 0.00 -1.97
CA ILE A 45 19.30 -0.05 -1.77
C ILE A 45 18.63 0.56 -3.01
N PRO A 46 17.67 -0.12 -3.67
CA PRO A 46 16.90 0.48 -4.75
C PRO A 46 15.99 1.57 -4.20
N VAL A 47 16.21 2.81 -4.66
CA VAL A 47 15.36 3.96 -4.36
C VAL A 47 14.60 4.35 -5.61
N SER A 48 13.26 4.38 -5.55
CA SER A 48 12.44 4.87 -6.65
C SER A 48 12.20 6.38 -6.50
N GLN A 49 12.50 7.15 -7.53
CA GLN A 49 12.10 8.55 -7.62
C GLN A 49 11.04 8.70 -8.71
N ALA A 50 9.86 9.15 -8.34
CA ALA A 50 8.81 9.52 -9.28
C ALA A 50 9.01 10.98 -9.71
N PHE A 51 9.27 11.21 -10.99
CA PHE A 51 9.26 12.56 -11.56
C PHE A 51 7.85 12.88 -12.04
N ALA A 52 7.00 13.37 -11.14
CA ALA A 52 5.80 14.08 -11.53
C ALA A 52 6.22 15.50 -11.95
N LYS A 53 6.04 15.85 -13.22
CA LYS A 53 6.17 17.23 -13.68
C LYS A 53 4.95 18.00 -13.17
N GLY A 54 5.01 18.40 -11.89
CA GLY A 54 3.98 19.17 -11.23
C GLY A 54 3.99 20.60 -11.76
N ASN A 55 2.90 21.01 -12.36
CA ASN A 55 2.58 22.42 -12.47
C ASN A 55 2.24 22.93 -11.06
N ASN A 56 3.19 23.61 -10.42
CA ASN A 56 3.03 24.23 -9.10
C ASN A 56 2.11 25.46 -9.17
N ASN A 57 0.83 25.28 -9.45
CA ASN A 57 -0.20 26.30 -9.22
C ASN A 57 -1.59 25.71 -9.48
N ALA A 58 -2.12 25.00 -8.49
CA ALA A 58 -3.57 24.81 -8.42
C ALA A 58 -3.95 24.48 -6.98
N GLY A 59 -4.64 25.38 -6.34
CA GLY A 59 -5.49 25.05 -5.19
C GLY A 59 -6.37 23.87 -5.58
N ALA A 60 -6.61 22.93 -4.65
CA ALA A 60 -7.36 21.69 -4.89
C ALA A 60 -8.62 21.98 -5.73
N LYS A 61 -8.61 21.51 -6.98
CA LYS A 61 -9.78 21.64 -7.86
C LYS A 61 -10.86 20.70 -7.36
N SER A 62 -12.10 21.16 -7.35
CA SER A 62 -13.27 20.32 -7.07
C SER A 62 -13.20 19.03 -7.91
N GLY A 63 -12.97 17.86 -7.26
CA GLY A 63 -12.84 16.55 -7.92
C GLY A 63 -11.49 15.86 -7.74
N GLU A 64 -10.52 16.46 -7.06
CA GLU A 64 -9.26 15.83 -6.67
C GLU A 64 -9.39 15.22 -5.27
N LEU A 65 -8.88 14.00 -5.09
CA LEU A 65 -8.80 13.31 -3.81
C LEU A 65 -7.33 13.05 -3.51
N SER A 66 -6.89 13.47 -2.32
CA SER A 66 -5.56 13.16 -1.80
C SER A 66 -5.70 12.51 -0.44
N PHE A 67 -4.97 11.43 -0.22
CA PHE A 67 -4.86 10.77 1.08
C PHE A 67 -3.44 10.21 1.25
N VAL A 68 -3.06 9.92 2.47
CA VAL A 68 -1.74 9.35 2.77
C VAL A 68 -1.91 8.00 3.43
N GLN A 69 -1.16 7.01 2.94
CA GLN A 69 -0.98 5.73 3.62
C GLN A 69 0.22 5.81 4.55
N ILE A 70 0.01 5.39 5.78
CA ILE A 70 1.04 5.03 6.77
C ILE A 70 0.84 3.56 7.13
N SER A 71 1.89 2.89 7.57
CA SER A 71 1.82 1.46 7.86
C SER A 71 2.86 1.05 8.90
N ASP A 72 2.57 -0.05 9.58
CA ASP A 72 3.56 -0.76 10.40
C ASP A 72 4.25 0.15 11.40
N SER A 73 3.44 0.84 12.23
CA SER A 73 3.97 1.75 13.26
C SER A 73 4.50 0.99 14.48
N HIS A 74 4.08 -0.26 14.67
CA HIS A 74 4.57 -1.16 15.73
C HIS A 74 4.77 -0.47 17.06
N MET A 75 3.79 0.31 17.50
CA MET A 75 3.88 1.05 18.75
C MET A 75 4.15 0.10 19.91
N GLY A 76 5.16 0.43 20.72
CA GLY A 76 5.66 -0.45 21.78
C GLY A 76 6.96 -1.20 21.42
N PHE A 77 7.35 -1.26 20.14
CA PHE A 77 8.67 -1.77 19.77
C PHE A 77 9.78 -0.82 20.22
N ASN A 78 10.84 -1.38 20.85
CA ASN A 78 11.94 -0.59 21.42
C ASN A 78 13.30 -1.32 21.36
N LYS A 79 13.53 -2.09 20.25
CA LYS A 79 14.77 -2.86 20.08
C LYS A 79 15.76 -2.15 19.14
N ALA A 80 16.91 -2.77 18.92
CA ALA A 80 18.05 -2.19 18.22
C ALA A 80 17.76 -1.73 16.76
N ALA A 81 16.71 -2.23 16.11
CA ALA A 81 16.30 -1.78 14.78
C ALA A 81 15.69 -0.37 14.81
N ASN A 82 14.94 -0.03 15.87
CA ASN A 82 14.46 1.31 16.19
C ASN A 82 14.14 1.39 17.70
N PRO A 83 14.92 2.09 18.50
CA PRO A 83 14.65 2.23 19.94
C PRO A 83 13.50 3.20 20.26
N ASP A 84 13.02 3.99 19.28
CA ASP A 84 12.01 5.03 19.48
C ASP A 84 11.06 5.14 18.28
N VAL A 85 10.09 4.22 18.23
CA VAL A 85 9.04 4.21 17.20
C VAL A 85 8.05 5.37 17.33
N VAL A 86 7.93 5.95 18.54
CA VAL A 86 7.10 7.15 18.76
C VAL A 86 7.68 8.32 17.96
N ALA A 87 8.98 8.55 18.07
CA ALA A 87 9.65 9.63 17.36
C ALA A 87 9.60 9.46 15.84
N THR A 88 9.65 8.22 15.32
CA THR A 88 9.56 8.00 13.88
C THR A 88 8.13 8.13 13.36
N LEU A 89 7.11 7.69 14.10
CA LEU A 89 5.71 7.95 13.74
C LEU A 89 5.40 9.45 13.80
N GLN A 90 5.88 10.17 14.84
CA GLN A 90 5.72 11.62 14.92
C GLN A 90 6.42 12.34 13.74
N ALA A 91 7.59 11.86 13.30
CA ALA A 91 8.25 12.40 12.10
C ALA A 91 7.41 12.19 10.84
N ALA A 92 6.73 11.05 10.70
CA ALA A 92 5.80 10.79 9.61
C ALA A 92 4.64 11.81 9.63
N ILE A 93 4.01 12.01 10.79
CA ILE A 93 2.92 12.99 10.93
C ILE A 93 3.40 14.42 10.67
N ASN A 94 4.57 14.81 11.18
CA ASN A 94 5.13 16.13 10.91
C ASN A 94 5.38 16.36 9.42
N LYS A 95 5.86 15.32 8.71
CA LYS A 95 6.05 15.36 7.25
C LYS A 95 4.73 15.56 6.51
N ILE A 96 3.67 14.82 6.91
CA ILE A 96 2.32 14.96 6.35
C ILE A 96 1.78 16.37 6.60
N ASN A 97 1.91 16.88 7.82
CA ASN A 97 1.47 18.22 8.19
C ASN A 97 2.20 19.33 7.41
N GLY A 98 3.41 19.04 6.95
CA GLY A 98 4.21 19.96 6.11
C GLY A 98 3.80 19.97 4.61
N PHE A 99 2.86 19.14 4.19
CA PHE A 99 2.44 19.13 2.79
C PHE A 99 1.73 20.44 2.41
N PRO A 100 2.01 21.01 1.23
CA PRO A 100 1.34 22.23 0.79
C PRO A 100 -0.17 22.03 0.60
N ASN A 101 -0.59 20.83 0.20
CA ASN A 101 -1.99 20.41 0.14
C ASN A 101 -2.19 19.30 1.18
N GLN A 102 -3.00 19.58 2.19
CA GLN A 102 -3.26 18.61 3.24
C GLN A 102 -4.09 17.43 2.72
N PRO A 103 -3.76 16.18 3.08
CA PRO A 103 -4.56 15.03 2.71
C PRO A 103 -5.93 15.11 3.40
N GLU A 104 -6.94 14.56 2.75
CA GLU A 104 -8.29 14.52 3.29
C GLU A 104 -8.42 13.54 4.45
N PHE A 105 -7.64 12.45 4.41
CA PHE A 105 -7.59 11.43 5.44
C PHE A 105 -6.27 10.66 5.38
N LEU A 106 -6.03 9.88 6.43
CA LEU A 106 -4.97 8.87 6.49
C LEU A 106 -5.56 7.47 6.36
N LEU A 107 -4.82 6.56 5.72
CA LEU A 107 -5.01 5.12 5.82
C LEU A 107 -3.87 4.53 6.65
N HIS A 108 -4.18 3.80 7.72
CA HIS A 108 -3.20 2.98 8.43
C HIS A 108 -3.41 1.51 8.06
N THR A 109 -2.45 0.93 7.37
CA THR A 109 -2.58 -0.43 6.80
C THR A 109 -2.06 -1.54 7.72
N GLY A 110 -2.26 -1.39 9.04
CA GLY A 110 -2.05 -2.43 10.04
C GLY A 110 -0.70 -2.40 10.74
N ASP A 111 -0.53 -3.31 11.69
CA ASP A 111 0.57 -3.33 12.65
C ASP A 111 0.74 -1.97 13.34
N ILE A 112 -0.39 -1.51 13.87
CA ILE A 112 -0.52 -0.25 14.62
C ILE A 112 0.25 -0.36 15.92
N SER A 113 -0.03 -1.43 16.68
CA SER A 113 0.62 -1.83 17.91
C SER A 113 1.69 -2.90 17.65
N HIS A 114 2.51 -3.19 18.66
CA HIS A 114 3.49 -4.28 18.56
C HIS A 114 3.03 -5.56 19.27
N LEU A 115 2.26 -5.43 20.34
CA LEU A 115 1.79 -6.54 21.18
C LEU A 115 0.29 -6.46 21.52
N SER A 116 -0.51 -5.76 20.76
CA SER A 116 -1.96 -5.53 20.97
C SER A 116 -2.32 -4.91 22.33
N ARG A 117 -1.38 -4.22 22.99
CA ARG A 117 -1.63 -3.66 24.32
C ARG A 117 -2.42 -2.35 24.25
N PRO A 118 -3.38 -2.11 25.16
CA PRO A 118 -4.15 -0.88 25.17
C PRO A 118 -3.31 0.41 25.15
N GLU A 119 -2.22 0.47 25.93
CA GLU A 119 -1.32 1.62 25.99
C GLU A 119 -0.55 1.89 24.68
N GLU A 120 -0.33 0.84 23.86
CA GLU A 120 0.29 0.98 22.55
C GLU A 120 -0.66 1.70 21.60
N PHE A 121 -1.93 1.29 21.56
CA PHE A 121 -2.97 1.97 20.79
C PHE A 121 -3.22 3.39 21.28
N ASP A 122 -3.27 3.63 22.62
CA ASP A 122 -3.42 4.98 23.20
C ASP A 122 -2.32 5.93 22.72
N THR A 123 -1.09 5.43 22.65
CA THR A 123 0.07 6.20 22.18
C THR A 123 -0.05 6.54 20.69
N VAL A 124 -0.48 5.58 19.85
CA VAL A 124 -0.73 5.86 18.43
C VAL A 124 -1.81 6.91 18.27
N ASP A 125 -2.95 6.76 18.96
CA ASP A 125 -4.05 7.71 18.91
C ASP A 125 -3.61 9.12 19.32
N GLN A 126 -2.73 9.22 20.32
CA GLN A 126 -2.18 10.51 20.74
C GLN A 126 -1.31 11.14 19.65
N VAL A 127 -0.45 10.36 18.98
CA VAL A 127 0.40 10.87 17.89
C VAL A 127 -0.47 11.27 16.69
N LEU A 128 -1.43 10.43 16.31
CA LEU A 128 -2.32 10.69 15.17
C LEU A 128 -3.21 11.92 15.36
N LYS A 129 -3.60 12.25 16.60
CA LYS A 129 -4.33 13.50 16.92
C LYS A 129 -3.55 14.76 16.56
N SER A 130 -2.24 14.69 16.42
CA SER A 130 -1.41 15.82 15.95
C SER A 130 -1.41 16.00 14.42
N SER A 131 -2.08 15.09 13.67
CA SER A 131 -2.25 15.21 12.24
C SER A 131 -3.28 16.28 11.86
N ASN A 132 -3.01 17.01 10.79
CA ASN A 132 -3.98 17.91 10.16
C ASN A 132 -5.05 17.18 9.34
N ALA A 133 -4.85 15.89 9.03
CA ALA A 133 -5.87 15.06 8.39
C ALA A 133 -7.05 14.84 9.34
N LYS A 134 -8.28 15.00 8.84
CA LYS A 134 -9.50 14.99 9.68
C LYS A 134 -9.89 13.56 10.10
N ASP A 135 -9.69 12.60 9.20
CA ASP A 135 -10.13 11.22 9.38
C ASP A 135 -8.92 10.30 9.28
N VAL A 136 -8.95 9.20 10.04
CA VAL A 136 -8.00 8.09 9.88
C VAL A 136 -8.80 6.81 9.75
N PHE A 137 -8.51 6.03 8.70
CA PHE A 137 -9.12 4.73 8.45
C PHE A 137 -8.08 3.64 8.72
N PHE A 138 -8.49 2.53 9.34
CA PHE A 138 -7.60 1.49 9.80
C PHE A 138 -8.00 0.13 9.25
N VAL A 139 -7.03 -0.75 9.06
CA VAL A 139 -7.20 -2.20 9.07
C VAL A 139 -6.16 -2.78 10.03
N PRO A 140 -6.44 -3.90 10.73
CA PRO A 140 -5.48 -4.48 11.65
C PRO A 140 -4.36 -5.22 10.90
N GLY A 141 -3.16 -5.23 11.49
CA GLY A 141 -2.12 -6.21 11.20
C GLY A 141 -2.16 -7.38 12.18
N GLU A 142 -1.30 -8.37 11.99
CA GLU A 142 -1.23 -9.53 12.87
C GLU A 142 -0.79 -9.17 14.29
N HIS A 143 0.02 -8.12 14.44
CA HIS A 143 0.44 -7.60 15.73
C HIS A 143 -0.68 -6.92 16.52
N ASP A 144 -1.76 -6.50 15.87
CA ASP A 144 -2.90 -5.84 16.50
C ASP A 144 -3.93 -6.82 17.07
N VAL A 145 -3.76 -8.12 16.81
CA VAL A 145 -4.72 -9.17 17.18
C VAL A 145 -4.12 -10.29 18.03
N LEU A 146 -2.85 -10.13 18.47
CA LEU A 146 -2.08 -11.18 19.17
C LEU A 146 -2.66 -11.57 20.52
N ASP A 147 -3.06 -10.62 21.35
CA ASP A 147 -3.35 -10.86 22.75
C ASP A 147 -4.82 -11.29 22.98
N ASP A 148 -5.76 -10.69 22.23
CA ASP A 148 -7.19 -10.82 22.51
C ASP A 148 -8.07 -11.09 21.26
N ASN A 149 -7.50 -11.65 20.21
CA ASN A 149 -8.16 -11.87 18.92
C ASN A 149 -8.74 -10.58 18.31
N GLY A 150 -8.07 -9.45 18.50
CA GLY A 150 -8.46 -8.17 17.92
C GLY A 150 -9.59 -7.44 18.64
N LYS A 151 -9.96 -7.87 19.86
CA LYS A 151 -11.01 -7.19 20.64
C LYS A 151 -10.65 -5.74 20.92
N SER A 152 -9.44 -5.47 21.43
CA SER A 152 -8.94 -4.13 21.72
C SER A 152 -8.89 -3.25 20.47
N TYR A 153 -8.53 -3.83 19.31
CA TYR A 153 -8.58 -3.16 18.03
C TYR A 153 -10.02 -2.78 17.66
N LEU A 154 -10.97 -3.73 17.73
CA LEU A 154 -12.36 -3.50 17.37
C LEU A 154 -13.07 -2.51 18.29
N GLU A 155 -12.79 -2.52 19.58
CA GLU A 155 -13.33 -1.54 20.54
C GLU A 155 -12.95 -0.10 20.19
N ARG A 156 -11.75 0.11 19.58
CA ARG A 156 -11.24 1.43 19.20
C ARG A 156 -11.62 1.82 17.78
N TYR A 157 -11.39 0.95 16.82
CA TYR A 157 -11.46 1.23 15.38
C TYR A 157 -12.59 0.50 14.66
N GLY A 158 -13.27 -0.43 15.33
CA GLY A 158 -14.31 -1.27 14.74
C GLY A 158 -15.69 -0.60 14.57
N LYS A 159 -15.85 0.67 14.93
CA LYS A 159 -17.12 1.38 14.77
C LYS A 159 -17.49 1.45 13.27
N ASN A 160 -18.71 0.99 12.93
CA ASN A 160 -19.22 0.91 11.56
C ASN A 160 -18.51 -0.11 10.65
N THR A 161 -17.72 -1.01 11.20
CA THR A 161 -17.15 -2.15 10.49
C THR A 161 -18.04 -3.39 10.63
N GLN A 162 -17.73 -4.45 9.91
CA GLN A 162 -18.40 -5.75 9.95
C GLN A 162 -17.42 -6.86 10.34
N GLY A 163 -17.92 -7.95 10.89
CA GLY A 163 -17.13 -9.11 11.28
C GLY A 163 -15.91 -8.76 12.11
N ALA A 164 -14.74 -9.11 11.64
CA ALA A 164 -13.46 -8.83 12.30
C ALA A 164 -12.90 -7.43 11.97
N GLY A 165 -13.71 -6.52 11.45
CA GLY A 165 -13.29 -5.14 11.21
C GLY A 165 -13.20 -4.72 9.73
N TRP A 166 -13.74 -5.51 8.78
CA TRP A 166 -13.78 -5.10 7.37
C TRP A 166 -14.93 -4.13 7.10
N TYR A 167 -14.75 -3.26 6.09
CA TYR A 167 -15.73 -2.22 5.75
C TYR A 167 -15.46 -1.61 4.37
N SER A 168 -16.41 -0.83 3.88
CA SER A 168 -16.23 0.00 2.68
C SER A 168 -16.78 1.41 2.88
N PHE A 169 -16.30 2.35 2.09
CA PHE A 169 -16.82 3.71 2.05
C PHE A 169 -16.53 4.35 0.70
N ASP A 170 -17.32 5.38 0.36
CA ASP A 170 -17.13 6.18 -0.84
C ASP A 170 -16.59 7.57 -0.51
N LYS A 171 -15.58 8.01 -1.25
CA LYS A 171 -15.08 9.38 -1.13
C LYS A 171 -14.72 9.94 -2.50
N LYS A 172 -15.35 11.05 -2.88
CA LYS A 172 -15.14 11.74 -4.17
C LYS A 172 -15.24 10.85 -5.41
N GLY A 173 -16.10 9.83 -5.37
CA GLY A 173 -16.36 8.94 -6.49
C GLY A 173 -15.35 7.79 -6.61
N VAL A 174 -14.50 7.59 -5.62
CA VAL A 174 -13.67 6.40 -5.43
C VAL A 174 -14.29 5.53 -4.35
N HIS A 175 -14.38 4.24 -4.59
CA HIS A 175 -14.87 3.25 -3.63
C HIS A 175 -13.69 2.59 -2.92
N PHE A 176 -13.67 2.67 -1.59
CA PHE A 176 -12.63 2.13 -0.71
C PHE A 176 -13.11 0.89 0.00
N ILE A 177 -12.28 -0.14 0.05
CA ILE A 177 -12.57 -1.44 0.69
C ILE A 177 -11.44 -1.79 1.63
N GLY A 178 -11.69 -1.73 2.95
CA GLY A 178 -10.77 -2.19 3.98
C GLY A 178 -11.02 -3.66 4.30
N LEU A 179 -10.02 -4.51 4.05
CA LEU A 179 -10.08 -5.94 4.26
C LEU A 179 -9.21 -6.36 5.44
N VAL A 180 -9.66 -7.39 6.18
CA VAL A 180 -8.94 -7.99 7.31
C VAL A 180 -8.48 -9.39 6.92
N ASN A 181 -7.18 -9.62 6.88
CA ASN A 181 -6.59 -10.89 6.45
C ASN A 181 -5.60 -11.51 7.46
N VAL A 182 -5.69 -11.06 8.73
CA VAL A 182 -4.76 -11.45 9.80
C VAL A 182 -5.38 -12.33 10.89
N MET A 183 -6.72 -12.51 10.90
CA MET A 183 -7.43 -13.24 11.96
C MET A 183 -7.21 -14.76 11.91
N ASN A 184 -7.02 -15.33 10.73
CA ASN A 184 -6.89 -16.75 10.50
C ASN A 184 -5.69 -17.07 9.62
N LEU A 185 -4.50 -16.77 10.12
CA LEU A 185 -3.25 -17.01 9.39
C LEU A 185 -3.13 -18.49 9.02
N LYS A 186 -2.67 -18.75 7.80
CA LYS A 186 -2.42 -20.08 7.26
C LYS A 186 -0.98 -20.52 7.52
N ALA A 187 -0.64 -21.70 7.06
CA ALA A 187 0.73 -22.24 7.20
C ALA A 187 1.76 -21.23 6.67
N GLY A 188 2.82 -21.02 7.42
CA GLY A 188 3.87 -20.06 7.08
C GLY A 188 3.52 -18.60 7.35
N GLY A 189 2.37 -18.30 7.98
CA GLY A 189 1.96 -16.94 8.29
C GLY A 189 1.20 -16.23 7.15
N LEU A 190 0.78 -16.96 6.12
CA LEU A 190 -0.01 -16.40 5.03
C LEU A 190 -1.36 -15.85 5.53
N GLY A 191 -1.75 -14.70 5.02
CA GLY A 191 -3.05 -14.10 5.29
C GLY A 191 -4.21 -14.90 4.72
N SER A 192 -5.40 -14.70 5.27
CA SER A 192 -6.65 -15.27 4.76
C SER A 192 -7.82 -14.32 5.04
N LEU A 193 -8.64 -14.07 4.04
CA LEU A 193 -9.86 -13.25 4.16
C LEU A 193 -11.03 -14.04 4.76
N GLY A 194 -11.17 -15.31 4.36
CA GLY A 194 -12.26 -16.17 4.78
C GLY A 194 -13.57 -15.94 4.01
N GLY A 195 -14.45 -16.97 4.04
CA GLY A 195 -15.66 -17.00 3.22
C GLY A 195 -16.64 -15.87 3.50
N GLU A 196 -16.87 -15.54 4.76
CA GLU A 196 -17.83 -14.51 5.17
C GLU A 196 -17.45 -13.13 4.59
N GLN A 197 -16.17 -12.75 4.73
CA GLN A 197 -15.66 -11.48 4.19
C GLN A 197 -15.67 -11.46 2.66
N LEU A 198 -15.34 -12.59 2.02
CA LEU A 198 -15.39 -12.72 0.57
C LEU A 198 -16.82 -12.57 0.03
N GLU A 199 -17.81 -13.21 0.66
CA GLU A 199 -19.21 -13.04 0.29
C GLU A 199 -19.71 -11.60 0.50
N TRP A 200 -19.28 -10.95 1.61
CA TRP A 200 -19.58 -9.55 1.84
C TRP A 200 -18.99 -8.67 0.75
N MET A 201 -17.73 -8.86 0.41
CA MET A 201 -17.04 -8.08 -0.62
C MET A 201 -17.71 -8.24 -1.99
N GLU A 202 -18.12 -9.47 -2.35
CA GLU A 202 -18.84 -9.70 -3.60
C GLU A 202 -20.15 -8.90 -3.65
N LYS A 203 -20.93 -8.90 -2.55
CA LYS A 203 -22.19 -8.15 -2.44
C LYS A 203 -21.95 -6.65 -2.50
N ASP A 204 -20.90 -6.15 -1.84
CA ASP A 204 -20.51 -4.75 -1.80
C ASP A 204 -20.21 -4.20 -3.19
N VAL A 205 -19.35 -4.89 -3.96
CA VAL A 205 -18.95 -4.42 -5.29
C VAL A 205 -19.94 -4.73 -6.41
N LYS A 206 -20.94 -5.62 -6.16
CA LYS A 206 -21.83 -6.16 -7.20
C LYS A 206 -22.55 -5.09 -8.01
N HIS A 207 -22.99 -4.04 -7.34
CA HIS A 207 -23.86 -3.00 -7.91
C HIS A 207 -23.08 -1.76 -8.38
N LEU A 208 -21.77 -1.73 -8.16
CA LEU A 208 -20.94 -0.62 -8.60
C LEU A 208 -20.77 -0.59 -10.12
N LYS A 209 -20.65 0.61 -10.68
CA LYS A 209 -20.37 0.79 -12.11
C LYS A 209 -18.95 0.32 -12.42
N HIS A 210 -18.73 -0.29 -13.57
CA HIS A 210 -17.40 -0.73 -14.00
C HIS A 210 -16.38 0.43 -14.11
N SER A 211 -16.85 1.66 -14.28
CA SER A 211 -16.03 2.87 -14.29
C SER A 211 -15.71 3.44 -12.91
N THR A 212 -16.25 2.85 -11.82
CA THR A 212 -15.92 3.27 -10.46
C THR A 212 -14.48 2.85 -10.15
N PRO A 213 -13.57 3.78 -9.81
CA PRO A 213 -12.24 3.44 -9.31
C PRO A 213 -12.36 2.76 -7.95
N ILE A 214 -11.61 1.68 -7.75
CA ILE A 214 -11.61 0.92 -6.51
C ILE A 214 -10.24 1.04 -5.85
N VAL A 215 -10.22 1.31 -4.55
CA VAL A 215 -9.05 1.19 -3.68
C VAL A 215 -9.32 0.11 -2.66
N VAL A 216 -8.54 -0.96 -2.68
CA VAL A 216 -8.55 -2.00 -1.64
C VAL A 216 -7.34 -1.80 -0.75
N PHE A 217 -7.53 -1.88 0.55
CA PHE A 217 -6.41 -1.85 1.49
C PHE A 217 -6.56 -2.96 2.52
N ALA A 218 -5.47 -3.64 2.79
CA ALA A 218 -5.34 -4.74 3.74
C ALA A 218 -3.90 -4.77 4.26
N HIS A 219 -3.65 -5.43 5.39
CA HIS A 219 -2.30 -5.49 5.93
C HIS A 219 -1.39 -6.36 5.08
N ILE A 220 -1.61 -7.68 5.06
CA ILE A 220 -0.78 -8.62 4.29
C ILE A 220 -1.07 -8.47 2.80
N PRO A 221 -0.05 -8.48 1.92
CA PRO A 221 -0.23 -8.34 0.47
C PRO A 221 -1.28 -9.30 -0.12
N LEU A 222 -2.17 -8.77 -0.98
CA LEU A 222 -3.16 -9.56 -1.71
C LEU A 222 -2.58 -10.28 -2.93
N TRP A 223 -1.28 -10.45 -2.99
CA TRP A 223 -0.59 -11.29 -3.98
C TRP A 223 0.56 -12.02 -3.31
N SER A 224 1.00 -13.11 -3.91
CA SER A 224 2.13 -13.89 -3.40
C SER A 224 3.45 -13.15 -3.68
N VAL A 225 4.03 -12.52 -2.65
CA VAL A 225 5.35 -11.87 -2.71
C VAL A 225 6.45 -12.86 -2.34
N TYR A 226 6.37 -13.42 -1.14
CA TYR A 226 7.32 -14.41 -0.63
C TYR A 226 6.63 -15.31 0.41
N PRO A 227 5.95 -16.40 -0.03
CA PRO A 227 5.13 -17.24 0.84
C PRO A 227 5.88 -17.87 2.02
N GLN A 228 7.19 -18.10 1.86
CA GLN A 228 8.03 -18.66 2.92
C GLN A 228 8.12 -17.77 4.17
N TRP A 229 7.83 -16.47 4.02
CA TRP A 229 7.80 -15.50 5.11
C TRP A 229 6.38 -15.02 5.43
N GLY A 230 5.34 -15.69 4.93
CA GLY A 230 3.97 -15.25 5.11
C GLY A 230 3.57 -14.04 4.25
N TRP A 231 4.39 -13.63 3.28
CA TRP A 231 4.15 -12.45 2.46
C TRP A 231 3.21 -12.76 1.30
N GLY A 232 1.94 -12.86 1.62
CA GLY A 232 0.86 -13.10 0.67
C GLY A 232 -0.42 -13.55 1.36
N THR A 233 -1.54 -13.49 0.65
CA THR A 233 -2.87 -13.90 1.13
C THR A 233 -3.36 -15.07 0.29
N GLU A 234 -3.71 -16.18 0.95
CA GLU A 234 -3.99 -17.48 0.31
C GLU A 234 -5.21 -17.42 -0.63
N ASP A 235 -6.29 -16.81 -0.18
CA ASP A 235 -7.58 -16.72 -0.89
C ASP A 235 -7.78 -15.40 -1.66
N SER A 236 -6.72 -14.62 -1.83
CA SER A 236 -6.77 -13.33 -2.53
C SER A 236 -7.24 -13.41 -3.98
N ALA A 237 -7.00 -14.54 -4.66
CA ALA A 237 -7.42 -14.73 -6.05
C ALA A 237 -8.94 -14.63 -6.21
N GLN A 238 -9.74 -15.07 -5.21
CA GLN A 238 -11.19 -14.94 -5.22
C GLN A 238 -11.60 -13.46 -5.07
N ALA A 239 -11.06 -12.74 -4.10
CA ALA A 239 -11.31 -11.30 -3.91
C ALA A 239 -10.96 -10.49 -5.17
N LEU A 240 -9.77 -10.71 -5.73
CA LEU A 240 -9.34 -10.05 -6.98
C LEU A 240 -10.22 -10.43 -8.17
N GLY A 241 -10.80 -11.63 -8.16
CA GLY A 241 -11.77 -12.09 -9.16
C GLY A 241 -12.99 -11.19 -9.25
N TYR A 242 -13.53 -10.74 -8.11
CA TYR A 242 -14.66 -9.81 -8.06
C TYR A 242 -14.35 -8.42 -8.64
N LEU A 243 -13.07 -8.05 -8.65
CA LEU A 243 -12.60 -6.74 -9.09
C LEU A 243 -12.24 -6.67 -10.58
N LYS A 244 -12.19 -7.80 -11.29
CA LYS A 244 -11.80 -7.85 -12.72
C LYS A 244 -12.67 -7.01 -13.65
N LYS A 245 -13.92 -6.72 -13.25
CA LYS A 245 -14.86 -5.92 -14.05
C LYS A 245 -14.59 -4.41 -14.02
N PHE A 246 -13.79 -3.90 -13.06
CA PHE A 246 -13.55 -2.48 -12.91
C PHE A 246 -12.38 -2.01 -13.78
N GLY A 247 -12.47 -0.78 -14.29
CA GLY A 247 -11.42 -0.21 -15.16
C GLY A 247 -10.14 0.18 -14.42
N SER A 248 -10.20 0.41 -13.10
CA SER A 248 -9.06 0.79 -12.28
C SER A 248 -9.22 0.25 -10.86
N VAL A 249 -8.27 -0.54 -10.42
CA VAL A 249 -8.18 -1.08 -9.06
C VAL A 249 -6.77 -0.83 -8.52
N THR A 250 -6.70 -0.26 -7.33
CA THR A 250 -5.43 -0.07 -6.60
C THR A 250 -5.50 -0.85 -5.29
N VAL A 251 -4.49 -1.67 -5.03
CA VAL A 251 -4.35 -2.46 -3.80
C VAL A 251 -3.18 -1.91 -2.99
N LEU A 252 -3.43 -1.48 -1.77
CA LEU A 252 -2.46 -0.90 -0.85
C LEU A 252 -2.24 -1.85 0.34
N ASN A 253 -1.01 -2.20 0.63
CA ASN A 253 -0.65 -3.12 1.70
C ASN A 253 0.52 -2.59 2.54
N GLY A 254 0.69 -3.14 3.75
CA GLY A 254 1.83 -3.00 4.63
C GLY A 254 2.61 -4.31 4.73
N HIS A 255 2.91 -4.73 5.98
CA HIS A 255 3.46 -6.01 6.39
C HIS A 255 4.92 -6.27 6.02
N ILE A 256 5.34 -5.91 4.82
CA ILE A 256 6.68 -6.26 4.33
C ILE A 256 7.71 -5.14 4.53
N HIS A 257 7.28 -3.99 5.05
CA HIS A 257 8.10 -2.81 5.37
C HIS A 257 8.98 -2.30 4.22
N GLN A 258 8.60 -2.61 2.98
CA GLN A 258 9.33 -2.27 1.75
C GLN A 258 8.36 -1.85 0.66
N ILE A 259 8.83 -1.00 -0.24
CA ILE A 259 8.07 -0.67 -1.44
C ILE A 259 8.23 -1.81 -2.45
N MET A 260 7.13 -2.46 -2.76
CA MET A 260 7.03 -3.37 -3.88
C MET A 260 5.81 -3.00 -4.72
N GLN A 261 5.96 -3.07 -6.02
CA GLN A 261 4.92 -2.73 -6.97
C GLN A 261 4.73 -3.85 -7.98
N LYS A 262 3.47 -4.12 -8.32
CA LYS A 262 3.08 -5.07 -9.35
C LYS A 262 1.88 -4.50 -10.09
N VAL A 263 1.82 -4.71 -11.39
CA VAL A 263 0.62 -4.43 -12.19
C VAL A 263 0.18 -5.72 -12.86
N GLU A 264 -1.09 -6.07 -12.70
CA GLU A 264 -1.69 -7.24 -13.31
C GLU A 264 -3.06 -6.88 -13.87
N GLY A 265 -3.14 -6.77 -15.20
CA GLY A 265 -4.35 -6.31 -15.87
C GLY A 265 -4.75 -4.90 -15.44
N ASN A 266 -5.94 -4.78 -14.86
CA ASN A 266 -6.50 -3.53 -14.33
C ASN A 266 -6.14 -3.26 -12.85
N VAL A 267 -5.34 -4.12 -12.22
CA VAL A 267 -4.99 -4.03 -10.81
C VAL A 267 -3.54 -3.58 -10.64
N SER A 268 -3.34 -2.51 -9.89
CA SER A 268 -2.02 -2.04 -9.43
C SER A 268 -1.87 -2.36 -7.94
N PHE A 269 -0.82 -3.08 -7.58
CA PHE A 269 -0.47 -3.42 -6.20
C PHE A 269 0.69 -2.55 -5.74
N HIS A 270 0.62 -2.10 -4.50
CA HIS A 270 1.65 -1.30 -3.87
C HIS A 270 1.77 -1.64 -2.38
N THR A 271 2.99 -1.83 -1.88
CA THR A 271 3.27 -2.00 -0.46
C THR A 271 4.00 -0.77 0.08
N ALA A 272 3.69 -0.39 1.31
CA ALA A 272 4.27 0.77 1.97
C ALA A 272 5.59 0.45 2.68
N MET A 273 6.42 1.47 2.85
CA MET A 273 7.44 1.47 3.90
C MET A 273 6.78 1.50 5.27
N SER A 274 7.42 0.87 6.26
CA SER A 274 7.05 1.00 7.66
C SER A 274 7.38 2.41 8.19
N THR A 275 6.69 2.84 9.22
CA THR A 275 7.11 4.00 10.02
C THR A 275 7.97 3.59 11.23
N ALA A 276 8.11 2.28 11.51
CA ALA A 276 8.87 1.78 12.67
C ALA A 276 10.27 1.29 12.30
N PHE A 277 10.41 0.28 11.46
CA PHE A 277 11.70 -0.33 11.09
C PHE A 277 11.61 -1.01 9.72
N PRO A 278 12.73 -1.14 8.99
CA PRO A 278 12.77 -1.89 7.75
C PRO A 278 12.86 -3.41 8.00
N GLN A 279 12.50 -4.19 6.99
CA GLN A 279 12.72 -5.64 6.93
C GLN A 279 13.74 -5.99 5.82
N PRO A 280 14.41 -7.15 5.90
CA PRO A 280 15.33 -7.58 4.86
C PRO A 280 14.60 -7.92 3.55
N GLN A 281 15.33 -7.86 2.44
CA GLN A 281 14.80 -8.32 1.16
C GLN A 281 14.51 -9.84 1.20
N PRO A 282 13.51 -10.32 0.44
CA PRO A 282 13.18 -11.73 0.32
C PRO A 282 14.42 -12.59 0.05
N GLY A 283 14.62 -13.63 0.87
CA GLY A 283 15.73 -14.56 0.73
C GLY A 283 17.12 -14.02 1.08
N LYS A 284 17.23 -12.81 1.66
CA LYS A 284 18.51 -12.23 2.10
C LYS A 284 18.78 -12.39 3.62
N ALA A 285 17.82 -12.93 4.33
CA ALA A 285 17.92 -13.30 5.74
C ALA A 285 17.14 -14.59 6.01
N ASP A 286 17.30 -15.17 7.19
CA ASP A 286 16.60 -16.41 7.59
C ASP A 286 15.12 -16.15 7.92
N SER A 287 14.76 -14.89 8.26
CA SER A 287 13.41 -14.50 8.65
C SER A 287 13.11 -13.03 8.28
N PRO A 288 11.84 -12.63 8.22
CA PRO A 288 11.41 -11.24 7.94
C PRO A 288 11.55 -10.33 9.17
N GLY A 289 12.38 -10.65 10.12
CA GLY A 289 12.51 -9.88 11.37
C GLY A 289 13.00 -8.44 11.17
N PRO A 290 12.91 -7.59 12.24
CA PRO A 290 13.35 -6.21 12.18
C PRO A 290 14.83 -6.09 11.78
N MET A 291 15.10 -5.36 10.70
CA MET A 291 16.45 -5.17 10.19
C MET A 291 17.08 -3.92 10.81
N LYS A 292 18.26 -4.09 11.43
CA LYS A 292 19.04 -2.97 11.94
C LYS A 292 19.80 -2.30 10.79
N VAL A 293 19.68 -0.99 10.69
CA VAL A 293 20.48 -0.12 9.82
C VAL A 293 21.25 0.89 10.68
N PRO A 294 22.30 1.56 10.15
CA PRO A 294 22.93 2.70 10.85
C PRO A 294 21.89 3.74 11.26
N ALA A 295 22.00 4.30 12.47
CA ALA A 295 20.99 5.21 13.04
C ALA A 295 20.71 6.43 12.15
N GLU A 296 21.72 6.96 11.49
CA GLU A 296 21.64 8.07 10.53
C GLU A 296 20.89 7.72 9.25
N GLN A 297 20.78 6.44 8.92
CA GLN A 297 20.06 5.95 7.74
C GLN A 297 18.63 5.52 8.05
N LEU A 298 18.25 5.37 9.32
CA LEU A 298 16.95 4.81 9.68
C LEU A 298 15.81 5.57 9.01
N ARG A 299 15.79 6.88 9.08
CA ARG A 299 14.72 7.71 8.49
C ARG A 299 14.66 7.64 6.96
N SER A 300 15.75 7.33 6.29
CA SER A 300 15.78 7.18 4.82
C SER A 300 15.16 5.88 4.32
N VAL A 301 14.97 4.90 5.19
CA VAL A 301 14.34 3.60 4.90
C VAL A 301 12.95 3.43 5.52
N LEU A 302 12.48 4.45 6.25
CA LEU A 302 11.11 4.59 6.75
C LEU A 302 10.36 5.62 5.92
N GLY A 303 9.04 5.51 5.80
CA GLY A 303 8.33 6.43 4.92
C GLY A 303 6.83 6.45 5.05
N ILE A 304 6.26 7.30 4.19
CA ILE A 304 4.83 7.47 3.97
C ILE A 304 4.55 7.38 2.47
N THR A 305 3.32 7.06 2.10
CA THR A 305 2.88 6.98 0.70
C THR A 305 1.77 7.98 0.45
N ASP A 306 2.03 9.00 -0.36
CA ASP A 306 1.03 9.99 -0.79
C ASP A 306 0.28 9.46 -2.02
N VAL A 307 -1.04 9.44 -1.97
CA VAL A 307 -1.90 8.91 -3.02
C VAL A 307 -2.85 10.00 -3.52
N ASN A 308 -2.77 10.28 -4.80
CA ASN A 308 -3.55 11.33 -5.45
C ASN A 308 -4.42 10.76 -6.56
N TYR A 309 -5.70 11.10 -6.55
CA TYR A 309 -6.66 10.77 -7.59
C TYR A 309 -7.22 12.05 -8.23
N ILE A 310 -7.15 12.09 -9.54
CA ILE A 310 -7.75 13.18 -10.34
C ILE A 310 -8.94 12.59 -11.10
N ARG A 311 -10.14 13.11 -10.84
CA ARG A 311 -11.37 12.66 -11.47
C ARG A 311 -11.24 12.66 -13.00
N GLY A 312 -11.61 11.54 -13.63
CA GLY A 312 -11.49 11.34 -15.09
C GLY A 312 -10.14 10.79 -15.55
N LYS A 313 -9.18 10.58 -14.63
CA LYS A 313 -8.00 9.73 -14.87
C LYS A 313 -8.23 8.37 -14.23
N HIS A 314 -7.81 7.30 -14.92
CA HIS A 314 -8.13 5.92 -14.51
C HIS A 314 -7.20 5.36 -13.44
N SER A 315 -6.05 5.98 -13.17
CA SER A 315 -5.07 5.52 -12.18
C SER A 315 -4.81 6.57 -11.11
N LEU A 316 -4.52 6.10 -9.89
CA LEU A 316 -4.02 6.94 -8.82
C LEU A 316 -2.52 7.19 -9.02
N ALA A 317 -2.07 8.40 -8.70
CA ALA A 317 -0.65 8.68 -8.55
C ALA A 317 -0.23 8.29 -7.13
N ILE A 318 0.80 7.45 -7.02
CA ILE A 318 1.35 6.97 -5.74
C ILE A 318 2.78 7.48 -5.65
N VAL A 319 3.10 8.17 -4.55
CA VAL A 319 4.43 8.76 -4.32
C VAL A 319 4.92 8.39 -2.93
N ASP A 320 5.99 7.60 -2.87
CA ASP A 320 6.63 7.24 -1.62
C ASP A 320 7.63 8.31 -1.20
N SER A 321 7.61 8.66 0.08
CA SER A 321 8.47 9.70 0.64
C SER A 321 9.14 9.19 1.92
N PRO A 322 10.49 9.05 1.95
CA PRO A 322 11.23 8.72 3.17
C PRO A 322 11.02 9.80 4.24
N LEU A 323 11.24 9.46 5.52
CA LEU A 323 11.06 10.39 6.64
C LEU A 323 12.22 11.39 6.79
N GLY A 324 13.36 11.08 6.21
CA GLY A 324 14.56 11.93 6.27
C GLY A 324 15.34 11.94 5.00
#